data_8b3a319060f4d441ce1691a8a28402ea
#
_entry.id   8b3a319060f4d441ce1691a8a28402ea
#
_cell.length_a   1.000
_cell.length_b   1.000
_cell.length_c   1.000
_cell.angle_alpha   90.00
_cell.angle_beta   90.00
_cell.angle_gamma   90.00
#
_symmetry.space_group_name_H-M   'P 1'
#
loop_
_entity.id
_entity.type
_entity.pdbx_description
1 polymer ?
#
loop_
_entity_poly.entity_id
_entity_poly.type
_entity_poly.pdbx_seq_one_letter_code
_entity_poly.pdbx_strand_id
1 'polypeptide(L)'
;MKNANFRTFEIPRANGCAPFKFAVHTLSDGTVQVTRISPYDETEYHWASKSPDRNHWRIIRNGHTVSTVGAFISGKPDESAEPLSPEQIVYFLIETDMKAHLESCVCHN
;
A
#
# COMPACT_ATOMS: atom_id res chain seq x y z
N MET A 1 4.09 -2.12 21.28
CA MET A 1 5.34 -2.52 20.61
C MET A 1 5.72 -1.53 19.54
N LYS A 2 6.94 -1.12 19.54
CA LYS A 2 7.41 -0.18 18.53
C LYS A 2 7.67 -0.89 17.21
N ASN A 3 7.50 -0.18 16.12
CA ASN A 3 7.88 -0.70 14.82
C ASN A 3 9.39 -0.90 14.78
N ALA A 4 9.82 -1.99 14.18
CA ALA A 4 11.23 -2.24 13.97
C ALA A 4 11.79 -1.25 12.95
N ASN A 5 10.93 -0.79 12.03
CA ASN A 5 11.33 0.13 10.99
C ASN A 5 10.11 0.93 10.54
N PHE A 6 10.34 2.20 10.26
CA PHE A 6 9.26 3.08 9.83
C PHE A 6 9.82 4.09 8.83
N ARG A 7 9.12 4.27 7.72
CA ARG A 7 9.45 5.31 6.76
C ARG A 7 8.21 5.77 6.03
N THR A 8 8.27 6.95 5.44
CA THR A 8 7.17 7.47 4.63
C THR A 8 7.67 7.79 3.23
N PHE A 9 6.73 7.83 2.30
CA PHE A 9 7.03 8.29 0.95
C PHE A 9 5.77 8.92 0.37
N GLU A 10 5.95 9.69 -0.70
CA GLU A 10 4.85 10.41 -1.33
C GLU A 10 4.78 10.08 -2.81
N ILE A 11 3.54 10.04 -3.32
CA ILE A 11 3.28 9.88 -4.75
C ILE A 11 2.67 11.19 -5.23
N PRO A 12 3.35 11.92 -6.11
CA PRO A 12 2.82 13.19 -6.62
C PRO A 12 1.52 12.98 -7.39
N ARG A 13 0.65 13.98 -7.32
CA ARG A 13 -0.57 14.01 -8.12
C ARG A 13 -0.54 15.20 -9.06
N ALA A 14 -1.33 15.09 -10.15
CA ALA A 14 -1.42 16.15 -11.13
C ALA A 14 -2.19 17.34 -10.58
N ASN A 15 -2.13 18.45 -11.33
CA ASN A 15 -2.98 19.64 -11.11
C ASN A 15 -2.78 20.32 -9.76
N GLY A 16 -1.60 20.21 -9.19
CA GLY A 16 -1.30 20.87 -7.92
C GLY A 16 -1.97 20.28 -6.70
N CYS A 17 -2.56 19.10 -6.83
CA CYS A 17 -3.15 18.41 -5.69
C CYS A 17 -2.06 17.99 -4.71
N ALA A 18 -2.41 17.94 -3.44
CA ALA A 18 -1.51 17.41 -2.44
C ALA A 18 -1.13 15.97 -2.79
N PRO A 19 0.14 15.59 -2.65
CA PRO A 19 0.55 14.22 -2.98
C PRO A 19 -0.11 13.21 -2.05
N PHE A 20 -0.24 11.97 -2.55
CA PHE A 20 -0.60 10.87 -1.67
C PHE A 20 0.59 10.57 -0.78
N LYS A 21 0.32 10.38 0.50
CA LYS A 21 1.36 10.07 1.47
C LYS A 21 1.12 8.70 2.06
N PHE A 22 2.17 7.91 2.15
CA PHE A 22 2.11 6.55 2.66
C PHE A 22 3.18 6.32 3.69
N ALA A 23 2.88 5.44 4.64
CA ALA A 23 3.84 4.98 5.62
C ALA A 23 4.05 3.49 5.47
N VAL A 24 5.28 3.06 5.66
CA VAL A 24 5.66 1.65 5.65
C VAL A 24 6.14 1.31 7.04
N HIS A 25 5.48 0.36 7.68
CA HIS A 25 5.83 -0.12 9.01
C HIS A 25 6.32 -1.55 8.90
N THR A 26 7.57 -1.78 9.26
CA THR A 26 8.07 -3.15 9.36
C THR A 26 8.06 -3.51 10.84
N LEU A 27 7.21 -4.45 11.19
CA LEU A 27 7.01 -4.83 12.58
C LEU A 27 8.12 -5.77 13.04
N SER A 28 8.20 -5.97 14.34
CA SER A 28 9.28 -6.79 14.92
C SER A 28 9.25 -8.24 14.47
N ASP A 29 8.08 -8.74 14.07
CA ASP A 29 7.96 -10.12 13.58
C ASP A 29 8.23 -10.24 12.07
N GLY A 30 8.54 -9.13 11.41
CA GLY A 30 8.82 -9.10 9.98
C GLY A 30 7.61 -8.77 9.11
N THR A 31 6.44 -8.61 9.70
CA THR A 31 5.26 -8.18 8.93
C THR A 31 5.49 -6.76 8.40
N VAL A 32 5.16 -6.54 7.14
CA VAL A 32 5.26 -5.22 6.53
C VAL A 32 3.85 -4.71 6.29
N GLN A 33 3.57 -3.52 6.81
CA GLN A 33 2.27 -2.88 6.64
C GLN A 33 2.43 -1.58 5.89
N VAL A 34 1.53 -1.33 4.96
CA VAL A 34 1.47 -0.06 4.25
C VAL A 34 0.17 0.63 4.63
N THR A 35 0.29 1.87 5.08
CA THR A 35 -0.86 2.69 5.42
C THR A 35 -0.88 3.93 4.55
N ARG A 36 -2.07 4.43 4.25
CA ARG A 36 -2.22 5.70 3.58
C ARG A 36 -2.48 6.76 4.65
N ILE A 37 -1.80 7.88 4.54
CA ILE A 37 -1.93 8.97 5.51
C ILE A 37 -2.80 10.05 4.91
N SER A 38 -3.89 10.40 5.61
CA SER A 38 -4.77 11.48 5.16
C SER A 38 -4.02 12.81 5.19
N PRO A 39 -4.11 13.61 4.13
CA PRO A 39 -3.47 14.93 4.15
C PRO A 39 -4.20 15.95 5.03
N TYR A 40 -5.38 15.62 5.52
CA TYR A 40 -6.19 16.57 6.28
C TYR A 40 -5.99 16.45 7.78
N ASP A 41 -5.89 15.22 8.30
CA ASP A 41 -5.86 15.02 9.73
C ASP A 41 -4.79 14.02 10.15
N GLU A 42 -3.95 13.58 9.20
CA GLU A 42 -2.86 12.62 9.43
C GLU A 42 -3.34 11.25 9.93
N THR A 43 -4.62 10.97 9.78
CA THR A 43 -5.12 9.63 10.08
C THR A 43 -4.51 8.61 9.12
N GLU A 44 -4.08 7.48 9.66
CA GLU A 44 -3.53 6.40 8.85
C GLU A 44 -4.59 5.36 8.57
N TYR A 45 -4.69 4.96 7.33
CA TYR A 45 -5.62 3.93 6.89
C TYR A 45 -4.83 2.73 6.40
N HIS A 46 -5.09 1.58 7.00
CA HIS A 46 -4.41 0.34 6.64
C HIS A 46 -4.78 -0.04 5.21
N TRP A 47 -3.77 -0.23 4.37
CA TRP A 47 -3.98 -0.47 2.94
C TRP A 47 -3.55 -1.85 2.48
N ALA A 48 -2.36 -2.29 2.91
CA ALA A 48 -1.82 -3.56 2.49
C ALA A 48 -0.91 -4.11 3.57
N SER A 49 -0.80 -5.43 3.59
CA SER A 49 0.03 -6.10 4.58
C SER A 49 0.64 -7.35 3.96
N LYS A 50 1.89 -7.60 4.27
CA LYS A 50 2.60 -8.80 3.84
C LYS A 50 3.21 -9.49 5.05
N SER A 51 2.87 -10.76 5.23
CA SER A 51 3.47 -11.58 6.29
C SER A 51 4.91 -11.93 5.93
N PRO A 52 5.78 -12.13 6.92
CA PRO A 52 7.20 -12.41 6.64
C PRO A 52 7.44 -13.73 5.92
N ASP A 53 6.53 -14.66 6.05
CA ASP A 53 6.64 -16.00 5.44
C ASP A 53 5.85 -16.10 4.13
N ARG A 54 5.34 -15.00 3.59
CA ARG A 54 4.56 -14.99 2.35
C ARG A 54 5.15 -14.00 1.37
N ASN A 55 5.00 -14.30 0.08
CA ASN A 55 5.48 -13.43 -0.98
C ASN A 55 4.36 -12.57 -1.58
N HIS A 56 3.13 -12.80 -1.17
CA HIS A 56 2.01 -12.00 -1.68
C HIS A 56 1.55 -11.00 -0.63
N TRP A 57 0.97 -9.91 -1.11
CA TRP A 57 0.40 -8.88 -0.27
C TRP A 57 -1.10 -9.09 -0.13
N ARG A 58 -1.62 -8.82 1.05
CA ARG A 58 -3.06 -8.77 1.28
C ARG A 58 -3.50 -7.34 1.19
N ILE A 59 -4.54 -7.09 0.40
CA ILE A 59 -5.09 -5.75 0.24
C ILE A 59 -6.23 -5.60 1.23
N ILE A 60 -6.17 -4.55 2.03
CA ILE A 60 -7.06 -4.35 3.17
C ILE A 60 -8.01 -3.19 2.86
N ARG A 61 -9.30 -3.42 3.09
CA ARG A 61 -10.32 -2.36 3.01
C ARG A 61 -11.28 -2.54 4.17
N ASN A 62 -11.48 -1.47 4.93
CA ASN A 62 -12.39 -1.49 6.09
C ASN A 62 -12.06 -2.64 7.05
N GLY A 63 -10.78 -2.91 7.25
CA GLY A 63 -10.34 -3.96 8.16
C GLY A 63 -10.40 -5.37 7.62
N HIS A 64 -10.79 -5.54 6.36
CA HIS A 64 -10.93 -6.88 5.76
C HIS A 64 -9.99 -7.04 4.60
N THR A 65 -9.48 -8.27 4.43
CA THR A 65 -8.71 -8.60 3.24
C THR A 65 -9.67 -8.79 2.07
N VAL A 66 -9.53 -7.94 1.04
CA VAL A 66 -10.42 -7.99 -0.12
C VAL A 66 -9.78 -8.67 -1.32
N SER A 67 -8.46 -8.73 -1.37
CA SER A 67 -7.76 -9.42 -2.45
C SER A 67 -6.32 -9.65 -2.05
N THR A 68 -5.61 -10.42 -2.87
CA THR A 68 -4.17 -10.64 -2.71
C THR A 68 -3.48 -10.28 -4.02
N VAL A 69 -2.26 -9.76 -3.90
CA VAL A 69 -1.47 -9.32 -5.04
C VAL A 69 -0.07 -9.91 -4.93
N GLY A 70 0.40 -10.47 -6.04
CA GLY A 70 1.72 -11.07 -6.11
C GLY A 70 1.78 -11.99 -7.31
N ALA A 71 2.85 -12.79 -7.38
CA ALA A 71 2.98 -13.79 -8.42
C ALA A 71 2.17 -15.03 -8.06
N PHE A 72 1.48 -15.60 -9.03
CA PHE A 72 0.67 -16.80 -8.85
C PHE A 72 1.05 -17.83 -9.90
N ILE A 73 1.01 -19.09 -9.50
CA ILE A 73 1.16 -20.22 -10.42
C ILE A 73 -0.02 -21.14 -10.20
N SER A 74 -0.77 -21.42 -11.27
CA SER A 74 -1.93 -22.32 -11.22
C SER A 74 -2.93 -21.94 -10.13
N GLY A 75 -3.15 -20.64 -9.95
CA GLY A 75 -4.14 -20.13 -9.00
C GLY A 75 -3.65 -20.06 -7.56
N LYS A 76 -2.41 -20.40 -7.30
CA LYS A 76 -1.84 -20.34 -5.95
C LYS A 76 -0.68 -19.34 -5.92
N PRO A 77 -0.45 -18.69 -4.77
CA PRO A 77 0.69 -17.80 -4.65
C PRO A 77 2.00 -18.55 -4.91
N ASP A 78 2.87 -17.91 -5.68
CA ASP A 78 4.20 -18.44 -5.97
C ASP A 78 5.16 -17.95 -4.89
N GLU A 79 5.40 -18.78 -3.90
CA GLU A 79 6.26 -18.40 -2.77
C GLU A 79 7.73 -18.38 -3.14
N SER A 80 8.09 -18.82 -4.34
CA SER A 80 9.48 -18.75 -4.80
C SER A 80 9.78 -17.45 -5.55
N ALA A 81 8.74 -16.68 -5.90
CA ALA A 81 8.92 -15.42 -6.58
C ALA A 81 9.38 -14.34 -5.60
N GLU A 82 10.10 -13.36 -6.12
CA GLU A 82 10.51 -12.23 -5.32
C GLU A 82 9.27 -11.37 -5.02
N PRO A 83 9.06 -10.99 -3.74
CA PRO A 83 7.90 -10.18 -3.40
C PRO A 83 8.01 -8.77 -3.93
N LEU A 84 6.85 -8.16 -4.19
CA LEU A 84 6.81 -6.74 -4.54
C LEU A 84 7.27 -5.91 -3.35
N SER A 85 7.96 -4.81 -3.63
CA SER A 85 8.32 -3.86 -2.58
C SER A 85 7.07 -3.08 -2.15
N PRO A 86 7.11 -2.41 -0.99
CA PRO A 86 6.01 -1.55 -0.57
C PRO A 86 5.67 -0.49 -1.61
N GLU A 87 6.68 0.10 -2.25
CA GLU A 87 6.44 1.09 -3.29
C GLU A 87 5.74 0.49 -4.49
N GLN A 88 6.16 -0.70 -4.90
CA GLN A 88 5.53 -1.37 -6.04
C GLN A 88 4.08 -1.71 -5.77
N ILE A 89 3.75 -2.18 -4.56
CA ILE A 89 2.37 -2.50 -4.24
C ILE A 89 1.51 -1.23 -4.20
N VAL A 90 2.06 -0.12 -3.73
CA VAL A 90 1.34 1.15 -3.72
C VAL A 90 1.07 1.63 -5.13
N TYR A 91 2.07 1.59 -6.02
CA TYR A 91 1.85 1.97 -7.41
C TYR A 91 0.81 1.08 -8.08
N PHE A 92 0.85 -0.21 -7.81
CA PHE A 92 -0.16 -1.12 -8.33
C PHE A 92 -1.57 -0.74 -7.86
N LEU A 93 -1.71 -0.44 -6.57
CA LEU A 93 -3.02 -0.08 -6.02
C LEU A 93 -3.53 1.23 -6.57
N ILE A 94 -2.65 2.20 -6.78
CA ILE A 94 -3.04 3.46 -7.39
C ILE A 94 -3.54 3.22 -8.81
N GLU A 95 -2.82 2.40 -9.58
CA GLU A 95 -3.21 2.11 -10.96
C GLU A 95 -4.54 1.37 -11.05
N THR A 96 -4.80 0.47 -10.11
CA THR A 96 -6.00 -0.37 -10.20
C THR A 96 -7.18 0.18 -9.43
N ASP A 97 -6.94 0.70 -8.23
CA ASP A 97 -8.03 1.12 -7.35
C ASP A 97 -8.27 2.61 -7.35
N MET A 98 -7.22 3.38 -7.52
CA MET A 98 -7.29 4.82 -7.33
C MET A 98 -6.95 5.62 -8.57
N LYS A 99 -6.82 4.97 -9.71
CA LYS A 99 -6.49 5.67 -10.93
C LYS A 99 -7.50 6.78 -11.23
N ALA A 100 -8.76 6.50 -11.03
CA ALA A 100 -9.79 7.51 -11.26
C ALA A 100 -9.61 8.71 -10.34
N HIS A 101 -9.18 8.47 -9.10
CA HIS A 101 -8.90 9.57 -8.18
C HIS A 101 -7.71 10.41 -8.64
N LEU A 102 -6.68 9.76 -9.18
CA LEU A 102 -5.55 10.48 -9.71
C LEU A 102 -5.94 11.35 -10.90
N GLU A 103 -6.73 10.78 -11.81
CA GLU A 103 -7.08 11.45 -13.05
C GLU A 103 -8.18 12.48 -12.89
N SER A 104 -9.10 12.23 -11.96
CA SER A 104 -10.24 13.10 -11.75
C SER A 104 -10.03 14.07 -10.60
N CYS A 105 -8.84 14.08 -10.01
CA CYS A 105 -8.58 15.01 -8.92
C CYS A 105 -8.73 16.45 -9.40
N VAL A 106 -9.74 17.09 -8.87
CA VAL A 106 -9.94 18.51 -9.10
C VAL A 106 -9.56 19.20 -7.81
N CYS A 107 -8.44 19.90 -7.86
CA CYS A 107 -7.97 20.59 -6.67
C CYS A 107 -8.64 21.93 -6.61
N HIS A 108 -9.67 22.00 -5.83
CA HIS A 108 -10.34 23.25 -5.54
C HIS A 108 -9.53 23.93 -4.45
N ASN A 109 -8.74 24.82 -4.87
CA ASN A 109 -7.90 25.57 -3.95
C ASN A 109 -8.61 26.81 -3.49
#